data_8cb3b5606f12bb6630449c6fb4e65170
#
_entry.id   8cb3b5606f12bb6630449c6fb4e65170
#
_cell.length_a   1.000
_cell.length_b   1.000
_cell.length_c   1.000
_cell.angle_alpha   90.00
_cell.angle_beta   90.00
_cell.angle_gamma   90.00
#
_symmetry.space_group_name_H-M   'P 1'
#
loop_
_entity.id
_entity.type
_entity.pdbx_description
1 polymer ?
#
loop_
_entity_poly.entity_id
_entity_poly.type
_entity_poly.pdbx_seq_one_letter_code
_entity_poly.pdbx_strand_id
1 'polypeptide(L)'
;MKKIISKGFTLVELIIVMVLLGILAAVAVPRMSQSIMAAEEAAEQKFLSSLISAIEIYAADEFVRNSSKRYPDFDHGIGPFAVLDKVPQRNSNGEGWWVEHHGGWNDGGSRSGQHFKIKHRRNDGNDYTWDYRTVEPYQTCCRDGRSYIEQGEYTLEGPGLTWNY
;
A
#
# COMPACT_ATOMS: atom_id res chain seq x y z
N MET A 1 30.58 -32.38 -53.38
CA MET A 1 29.99 -31.23 -52.63
C MET A 1 28.47 -31.27 -52.81
N LYS A 2 27.71 -31.53 -51.74
CA LYS A 2 26.25 -31.58 -51.75
C LYS A 2 25.72 -30.15 -51.61
N LYS A 3 25.09 -29.60 -52.62
CA LYS A 3 24.50 -28.26 -52.65
C LYS A 3 23.26 -28.28 -51.74
N ILE A 4 23.33 -27.64 -50.56
CA ILE A 4 22.17 -27.46 -49.71
C ILE A 4 21.30 -26.37 -50.33
N ILE A 5 20.18 -26.75 -50.89
CA ILE A 5 19.18 -25.84 -51.40
C ILE A 5 18.39 -25.33 -50.18
N SER A 6 18.65 -24.11 -49.75
CA SER A 6 17.83 -23.44 -48.76
C SER A 6 16.45 -23.12 -49.39
N LYS A 7 15.39 -23.73 -48.87
CA LYS A 7 14.03 -23.37 -49.25
C LYS A 7 13.73 -22.01 -48.59
N GLY A 8 13.46 -21.01 -49.40
CA GLY A 8 12.98 -19.72 -48.92
C GLY A 8 11.50 -19.79 -48.53
N PHE A 9 11.11 -18.98 -47.55
CA PHE A 9 9.69 -18.81 -47.19
C PHE A 9 8.91 -18.17 -48.34
N THR A 10 7.68 -18.62 -48.52
CA THR A 10 6.75 -17.99 -49.48
C THR A 10 6.08 -16.77 -48.81
N LEU A 11 5.71 -15.78 -49.62
CA LEU A 11 4.99 -14.59 -49.13
C LEU A 11 3.66 -14.97 -48.48
N VAL A 12 2.98 -16.00 -48.99
CA VAL A 12 1.72 -16.51 -48.45
C VAL A 12 1.88 -17.09 -47.06
N GLU A 13 2.93 -17.88 -46.82
CA GLU A 13 3.23 -18.41 -45.47
C GLU A 13 3.42 -17.30 -44.46
N LEU A 14 4.10 -16.21 -44.83
CA LEU A 14 4.32 -15.06 -43.93
C LEU A 14 3.00 -14.34 -43.60
N ILE A 15 2.13 -14.13 -44.58
CA ILE A 15 0.82 -13.50 -44.39
C ILE A 15 -0.08 -14.34 -43.47
N ILE A 16 -0.13 -15.67 -43.69
CA ILE A 16 -0.93 -16.56 -42.83
C ILE A 16 -0.46 -16.51 -41.39
N VAL A 17 0.86 -16.53 -41.15
CA VAL A 17 1.43 -16.43 -39.79
C VAL A 17 1.08 -15.09 -39.15
N MET A 18 1.18 -13.97 -39.86
CA MET A 18 0.80 -12.65 -39.35
C MET A 18 -0.68 -12.59 -38.95
N VAL A 19 -1.58 -13.13 -39.77
CA VAL A 19 -3.02 -13.17 -39.48
C VAL A 19 -3.30 -14.01 -38.24
N LEU A 20 -2.70 -15.20 -38.13
CA LEU A 20 -2.88 -16.07 -36.96
C LEU A 20 -2.34 -15.42 -35.67
N LEU A 21 -1.16 -14.80 -35.73
CA LEU A 21 -0.59 -14.06 -34.59
C LEU A 21 -1.48 -12.88 -34.20
N GLY A 22 -2.05 -12.16 -35.15
CA GLY A 22 -2.99 -11.06 -34.90
C GLY A 22 -4.23 -11.51 -34.13
N ILE A 23 -4.83 -12.64 -34.54
CA ILE A 23 -6.01 -13.21 -33.85
C ILE A 23 -5.65 -13.66 -32.44
N LEU A 24 -4.51 -14.34 -32.25
CA LEU A 24 -4.05 -14.77 -30.94
C LEU A 24 -3.76 -13.58 -30.03
N ALA A 25 -3.10 -12.55 -30.54
CA ALA A 25 -2.80 -11.33 -29.79
C ALA A 25 -4.08 -10.60 -29.34
N ALA A 26 -5.10 -10.50 -30.19
CA ALA A 26 -6.37 -9.86 -29.88
C ALA A 26 -7.09 -10.47 -28.67
N VAL A 27 -6.89 -11.76 -28.40
CA VAL A 27 -7.47 -12.46 -27.23
C VAL A 27 -6.52 -12.44 -26.03
N ALA A 28 -5.21 -12.53 -26.26
CA ALA A 28 -4.22 -12.64 -25.20
C ALA A 28 -4.00 -11.32 -24.44
N VAL A 29 -3.93 -10.19 -25.15
CA VAL A 29 -3.63 -8.87 -24.56
C VAL A 29 -4.64 -8.46 -23.47
N PRO A 30 -5.98 -8.47 -23.69
CA PRO A 30 -6.92 -8.06 -22.65
C PRO A 30 -6.91 -8.99 -21.42
N ARG A 31 -6.67 -10.28 -21.60
CA ARG A 31 -6.55 -11.22 -20.47
C ARG A 31 -5.30 -10.96 -19.63
N MET A 32 -4.19 -10.64 -20.29
CA MET A 32 -2.94 -10.32 -19.61
C MET A 32 -3.07 -9.04 -18.77
N SER A 33 -3.73 -8.01 -19.28
CA SER A 33 -4.01 -6.76 -18.56
C SER A 33 -4.81 -7.01 -17.28
N GLN A 34 -5.87 -7.82 -17.32
CA GLN A 34 -6.66 -8.17 -16.14
C GLN A 34 -5.84 -8.94 -15.09
N SER A 35 -4.95 -9.84 -15.54
CA SER A 35 -4.08 -10.59 -14.63
C SER A 35 -3.05 -9.70 -13.92
N ILE A 36 -2.53 -8.69 -14.61
CA ILE A 36 -1.61 -7.71 -14.03
C ILE A 36 -2.31 -6.90 -12.94
N MET A 37 -3.52 -6.38 -13.22
CA MET A 37 -4.29 -5.62 -12.22
C MET A 37 -4.60 -6.45 -10.97
N ALA A 38 -5.00 -7.70 -11.14
CA ALA A 38 -5.27 -8.60 -10.01
C ALA A 38 -3.98 -8.90 -9.18
N ALA A 39 -2.84 -9.03 -9.86
CA ALA A 39 -1.56 -9.25 -9.19
C ALA A 39 -1.10 -8.00 -8.40
N GLU A 40 -1.31 -6.80 -8.93
CA GLU A 40 -1.02 -5.54 -8.24
C GLU A 40 -1.89 -5.39 -7.00
N GLU A 41 -3.19 -5.65 -7.09
CA GLU A 41 -4.11 -5.60 -5.97
C GLU A 41 -3.73 -6.60 -4.86
N ALA A 42 -3.37 -7.82 -5.22
CA ALA A 42 -2.89 -8.82 -4.27
C ALA A 42 -1.57 -8.40 -3.60
N ALA A 43 -0.67 -7.77 -4.34
CA ALA A 43 0.58 -7.24 -3.81
C ALA A 43 0.34 -6.08 -2.83
N GLU A 44 -0.61 -5.18 -3.13
CA GLU A 44 -1.04 -4.11 -2.23
C GLU A 44 -1.59 -4.64 -0.92
N GLN A 45 -2.52 -5.59 -0.99
CA GLN A 45 -3.11 -6.21 0.20
C GLN A 45 -2.04 -6.87 1.07
N LYS A 46 -1.08 -7.56 0.47
CA LYS A 46 0.03 -8.17 1.18
C LYS A 46 0.93 -7.12 1.84
N PHE A 47 1.25 -6.05 1.14
CA PHE A 47 2.04 -4.94 1.69
C PHE A 47 1.33 -4.29 2.89
N LEU A 48 0.05 -3.96 2.74
CA LEU A 48 -0.75 -3.37 3.81
C LEU A 48 -0.88 -4.29 5.03
N SER A 49 -1.07 -5.59 4.81
CA SER A 49 -1.08 -6.57 5.90
C SER A 49 0.26 -6.63 6.65
N SER A 50 1.38 -6.52 5.94
CA SER A 50 2.69 -6.48 6.57
C SER A 50 2.93 -5.16 7.31
N LEU A 51 2.44 -4.05 6.79
CA LEU A 51 2.47 -2.74 7.46
C LEU A 51 1.66 -2.75 8.75
N ILE A 52 0.44 -3.28 8.73
CA ILE A 52 -0.41 -3.45 9.92
C ILE A 52 0.32 -4.27 10.98
N SER A 53 0.92 -5.40 10.59
CA SER A 53 1.69 -6.23 11.53
C SER A 53 2.86 -5.49 12.15
N ALA A 54 3.57 -4.67 11.37
CA ALA A 54 4.68 -3.86 11.87
C ALA A 54 4.20 -2.75 12.82
N ILE A 55 3.07 -2.12 12.53
CA ILE A 55 2.41 -1.12 13.39
C ILE A 55 2.04 -1.74 14.74
N GLU A 56 1.45 -2.94 14.74
CA GLU A 56 1.08 -3.64 15.98
C GLU A 56 2.30 -4.05 16.80
N ILE A 57 3.38 -4.49 16.17
CA ILE A 57 4.64 -4.79 16.85
C ILE A 57 5.21 -3.53 17.50
N TYR A 58 5.21 -2.40 16.79
CA TYR A 58 5.64 -1.11 17.32
C TYR A 58 4.80 -0.71 18.54
N ALA A 59 3.47 -0.81 18.45
CA ALA A 59 2.56 -0.47 19.53
C ALA A 59 2.75 -1.38 20.77
N ALA A 60 3.06 -2.66 20.56
CA ALA A 60 3.36 -3.59 21.64
C ALA A 60 4.70 -3.24 22.33
N ASP A 61 5.72 -2.85 21.58
CA ASP A 61 7.02 -2.43 22.12
C ASP A 61 6.89 -1.12 22.91
N GLU A 62 6.13 -0.15 22.40
CA GLU A 62 5.80 1.09 23.13
C GLU A 62 5.03 0.81 24.42
N PHE A 63 4.09 -0.12 24.41
CA PHE A 63 3.38 -0.51 25.61
C PHE A 63 4.31 -1.11 26.68
N VAL A 64 5.26 -1.95 26.27
CA VAL A 64 6.26 -2.53 27.20
C VAL A 64 7.17 -1.46 27.78
N ARG A 65 7.58 -0.46 27.01
CA ARG A 65 8.49 0.61 27.43
C ARG A 65 7.81 1.67 28.28
N ASN A 66 6.61 2.09 27.87
CA ASN A 66 5.94 3.28 28.39
C ASN A 66 4.62 2.99 29.11
N SER A 67 4.22 1.71 29.24
CA SER A 67 2.91 1.27 29.79
C SER A 67 1.71 1.90 29.08
N SER A 68 1.89 2.35 27.86
CA SER A 68 0.89 3.02 27.05
C SER A 68 1.08 2.66 25.58
N LYS A 69 0.02 2.19 24.93
CA LYS A 69 0.04 1.93 23.46
C LYS A 69 0.12 3.27 22.73
N ARG A 70 1.11 3.38 21.86
CA ARG A 70 1.25 4.46 20.88
C ARG A 70 1.42 3.87 19.51
N TYR A 71 0.87 4.55 18.53
CA TYR A 71 0.98 4.15 17.13
C TYR A 71 1.89 5.12 16.38
N PRO A 72 2.52 4.70 15.27
CA PRO A 72 3.47 5.55 14.55
C PRO A 72 2.81 6.82 14.04
N ASP A 73 3.28 7.97 14.52
CA ASP A 73 2.78 9.30 14.22
C ASP A 73 3.86 10.25 13.69
N PHE A 74 4.93 9.71 13.16
CA PHE A 74 6.14 10.42 12.78
C PHE A 74 5.91 11.50 11.71
N ASP A 75 6.20 12.73 12.08
CA ASP A 75 5.93 13.97 11.32
C ASP A 75 6.91 14.23 10.15
N HIS A 76 7.72 13.28 9.73
CA HIS A 76 8.82 13.57 8.79
C HIS A 76 8.65 12.95 7.39
N GLY A 77 7.42 12.95 6.85
CA GLY A 77 7.17 12.51 5.48
C GLY A 77 7.25 11.00 5.24
N ILE A 78 7.54 10.23 6.28
CA ILE A 78 7.63 8.76 6.25
C ILE A 78 6.39 8.15 6.92
N GLY A 79 5.77 8.85 7.90
CA GLY A 79 4.55 8.43 8.60
C GLY A 79 4.63 6.99 9.10
N PRO A 80 3.57 6.20 8.86
CA PRO A 80 3.52 4.81 9.31
C PRO A 80 4.57 3.90 8.67
N PHE A 81 5.25 4.32 7.60
CA PHE A 81 6.33 3.53 6.98
C PHE A 81 7.62 3.51 7.81
N ALA A 82 7.75 4.36 8.81
CA ALA A 82 8.93 4.39 9.69
C ALA A 82 9.12 3.11 10.51
N VAL A 83 8.05 2.31 10.68
CA VAL A 83 8.14 1.00 11.37
C VAL A 83 8.63 -0.14 10.48
N LEU A 84 8.82 0.12 9.18
CA LEU A 84 9.30 -0.87 8.23
C LEU A 84 10.83 -0.85 8.17
N ASP A 85 11.46 -2.04 8.15
CA ASP A 85 12.91 -2.17 7.95
C ASP A 85 13.38 -1.52 6.65
N LYS A 86 12.52 -1.51 5.65
CA LYS A 86 12.79 -0.93 4.34
C LYS A 86 11.61 -0.07 3.89
N VAL A 87 11.84 1.24 3.90
CA VAL A 87 10.84 2.20 3.45
C VAL A 87 10.65 2.10 1.93
N PRO A 88 9.42 1.88 1.45
CA PRO A 88 9.15 1.88 0.02
C PRO A 88 9.51 3.23 -0.61
N GLN A 89 9.98 3.20 -1.83
CA GLN A 89 10.38 4.39 -2.58
C GLN A 89 9.58 4.47 -3.87
N ARG A 90 9.26 5.69 -4.29
CA ARG A 90 8.75 5.93 -5.65
C ARG A 90 9.91 5.75 -6.64
N ASN A 91 9.63 5.13 -7.77
CA ASN A 91 10.59 5.06 -8.87
C ASN A 91 10.66 6.39 -9.64
N SER A 92 11.55 6.47 -10.63
CA SER A 92 11.73 7.66 -11.48
C SER A 92 10.48 8.02 -12.30
N ASN A 93 9.59 7.06 -12.55
CA ASN A 93 8.33 7.25 -13.27
C ASN A 93 7.17 7.70 -12.34
N GLY A 94 7.46 7.83 -11.05
CA GLY A 94 6.48 8.22 -10.05
C GLY A 94 5.57 7.08 -9.57
N GLU A 95 5.82 5.83 -9.98
CA GLU A 95 5.13 4.63 -9.51
C GLU A 95 5.68 4.18 -8.16
N GLY A 96 4.90 3.41 -7.44
CA GLY A 96 5.26 2.87 -6.12
C GLY A 96 4.52 3.55 -4.98
N TRP A 97 5.02 3.36 -3.77
CA TRP A 97 4.37 3.79 -2.54
C TRP A 97 4.96 5.10 -2.02
N TRP A 98 4.09 5.94 -1.46
CA TRP A 98 4.52 7.12 -0.69
C TRP A 98 3.47 7.48 0.37
N VAL A 99 3.85 8.36 1.28
CA VAL A 99 2.98 8.88 2.32
C VAL A 99 2.89 10.40 2.17
N GLU A 100 1.70 10.94 2.36
CA GLU A 100 1.46 12.36 2.49
C GLU A 100 0.94 12.64 3.90
N HIS A 101 1.57 13.57 4.61
CA HIS A 101 1.10 14.04 5.89
C HIS A 101 0.00 15.07 5.69
N HIS A 102 -1.15 14.85 6.31
CA HIS A 102 -2.31 15.75 6.26
C HIS A 102 -2.47 16.61 7.52
N GLY A 103 -1.48 16.58 8.42
CA GLY A 103 -1.44 17.36 9.65
C GLY A 103 -1.97 16.61 10.85
N GLY A 104 -1.68 17.20 12.04
CA GLY A 104 -2.27 16.76 13.31
C GLY A 104 -3.72 17.23 13.43
N TRP A 105 -4.49 16.53 14.24
CA TRP A 105 -5.84 16.91 14.61
C TRP A 105 -6.01 16.87 16.13
N ASN A 106 -6.91 17.68 16.64
CA ASN A 106 -7.42 17.55 18.00
C ASN A 106 -8.93 17.85 18.00
N ASP A 107 -9.63 17.30 18.95
CA ASP A 107 -11.08 17.47 19.11
C ASP A 107 -11.47 18.67 19.97
N GLY A 108 -10.50 19.53 20.31
CA GLY A 108 -10.65 20.65 21.25
C GLY A 108 -10.68 20.22 22.70
N GLY A 109 -10.44 18.94 22.98
CA GLY A 109 -10.39 18.33 24.31
C GLY A 109 -9.03 17.66 24.59
N SER A 110 -9.09 16.43 25.08
CA SER A 110 -7.91 15.66 25.45
C SER A 110 -7.35 14.76 24.34
N ARG A 111 -8.09 14.60 23.23
CA ARG A 111 -7.74 13.70 22.14
C ARG A 111 -7.02 14.45 21.02
N SER A 112 -5.92 13.93 20.61
CA SER A 112 -5.14 14.41 19.46
C SER A 112 -4.53 13.24 18.70
N GLY A 113 -4.08 13.50 17.48
CA GLY A 113 -3.44 12.47 16.66
C GLY A 113 -2.95 13.03 15.35
N GLN A 114 -2.47 12.15 14.49
CA GLN A 114 -1.94 12.48 13.17
C GLN A 114 -2.77 11.83 12.07
N HIS A 115 -2.80 12.47 10.92
CA HIS A 115 -3.48 11.97 9.74
C HIS A 115 -2.50 11.90 8.56
N PHE A 116 -2.36 10.71 8.00
CA PHE A 116 -1.54 10.43 6.84
C PHE A 116 -2.36 9.77 5.74
N LYS A 117 -2.00 10.04 4.50
CA LYS A 117 -2.48 9.31 3.34
C LYS A 117 -1.37 8.44 2.79
N ILE A 118 -1.56 7.14 2.86
CA ILE A 118 -0.71 6.15 2.20
C ILE A 118 -1.20 6.04 0.77
N LYS A 119 -0.32 6.23 -0.19
CA LYS A 119 -0.65 6.20 -1.61
C LYS A 119 0.20 5.21 -2.37
N HIS A 120 -0.42 4.58 -3.36
CA HIS A 120 0.24 3.72 -4.32
C HIS A 120 -0.23 4.04 -5.73
N ARG A 121 0.71 4.26 -6.66
CA ARG A 121 0.41 4.39 -8.08
C ARG A 121 0.61 3.06 -8.76
N ARG A 122 -0.48 2.53 -9.34
CA ARG A 122 -0.46 1.32 -10.16
C ARG A 122 0.00 1.62 -11.58
N ASN A 123 0.29 0.56 -12.34
CA ASN A 123 0.67 0.66 -13.76
C ASN A 123 -0.46 1.20 -14.67
N ASP A 124 -1.69 1.26 -14.19
CA ASP A 124 -2.82 1.91 -14.88
C ASP A 124 -2.76 3.46 -14.82
N GLY A 125 -1.79 4.00 -14.07
CA GLY A 125 -1.59 5.43 -13.85
C GLY A 125 -2.46 6.03 -12.76
N ASN A 126 -3.32 5.25 -12.09
CA ASN A 126 -4.19 5.73 -11.03
C ASN A 126 -3.51 5.64 -9.65
N ASP A 127 -3.82 6.62 -8.81
CA ASP A 127 -3.40 6.66 -7.42
C ASP A 127 -4.47 6.05 -6.53
N TYR A 128 -4.10 5.03 -5.78
CA TYR A 128 -4.91 4.40 -4.75
C TYR A 128 -4.48 4.94 -3.39
N THR A 129 -5.45 5.27 -2.53
CA THR A 129 -5.19 6.00 -1.29
C THR A 129 -5.83 5.29 -0.11
N TRP A 130 -5.09 5.16 0.98
CA TRP A 130 -5.55 4.67 2.27
C TRP A 130 -5.32 5.76 3.32
N ASP A 131 -6.34 6.02 4.11
CA ASP A 131 -6.29 6.97 5.22
C ASP A 131 -5.80 6.26 6.48
N TYR A 132 -4.68 6.71 7.03
CA TYR A 132 -4.14 6.26 8.29
C TYR A 132 -4.25 7.40 9.31
N ARG A 133 -4.94 7.15 10.41
CA ARG A 133 -5.14 8.12 11.48
C ARG A 133 -4.76 7.49 12.80
N THR A 134 -4.07 8.25 13.64
CA THR A 134 -3.73 7.86 15.00
C THR A 134 -4.51 8.68 16.00
N VAL A 135 -4.74 8.12 17.16
CA VAL A 135 -5.19 8.81 18.38
C VAL A 135 -4.11 8.59 19.44
N GLU A 136 -3.56 9.67 19.96
CA GLU A 136 -2.59 9.62 21.05
C GLU A 136 -3.22 9.11 22.33
N PRO A 137 -2.45 8.40 23.20
CA PRO A 137 -2.88 8.08 24.54
C PRO A 137 -3.17 9.37 25.31
N TYR A 138 -4.29 9.44 25.99
CA TYR A 138 -4.68 10.61 26.76
C TYR A 138 -5.15 10.25 28.17
N GLN A 139 -4.96 11.16 29.08
CA GLN A 139 -5.38 10.98 30.45
C GLN A 139 -6.81 11.49 30.63
N THR A 140 -7.74 10.58 30.90
CA THR A 140 -9.11 10.96 31.29
C THR A 140 -9.16 11.32 32.76
N CYS A 141 -9.76 12.48 33.06
CA CYS A 141 -10.00 12.88 34.45
C CYS A 141 -11.31 12.25 34.95
N CYS A 142 -11.20 11.58 36.10
CA CYS A 142 -12.26 11.50 37.10
C CYS A 142 -13.53 10.71 36.74
N ARG A 143 -13.38 9.42 36.52
CA ARG A 143 -14.43 8.51 36.94
C ARG A 143 -14.03 7.93 38.32
N ASP A 144 -14.84 8.12 39.34
CA ASP A 144 -14.61 7.63 40.71
C ASP A 144 -13.32 8.15 41.43
N GLY A 145 -12.85 9.38 41.09
CA GLY A 145 -11.68 10.00 41.73
C GLY A 145 -10.33 9.41 41.31
N ARG A 146 -10.33 8.57 40.25
CA ARG A 146 -9.10 8.01 39.68
C ARG A 146 -8.92 8.54 38.26
N SER A 147 -7.69 8.89 37.91
CA SER A 147 -7.34 9.15 36.50
C SER A 147 -6.97 7.84 35.82
N TYR A 148 -7.46 7.66 34.60
CA TYR A 148 -7.14 6.54 33.75
C TYR A 148 -6.38 7.04 32.51
N ILE A 149 -5.44 6.23 32.01
CA ILE A 149 -4.79 6.47 30.73
C ILE A 149 -5.56 5.66 29.70
N GLU A 150 -6.27 6.35 28.82
CA GLU A 150 -6.81 5.70 27.61
C GLU A 150 -5.66 5.39 26.66
N GLN A 151 -5.68 4.19 26.10
CA GLN A 151 -4.64 3.74 25.17
C GLN A 151 -4.79 4.47 23.83
N GLY A 152 -3.68 4.64 23.13
CA GLY A 152 -3.72 5.12 21.76
C GLY A 152 -4.47 4.15 20.84
N GLU A 153 -5.03 4.67 19.79
CA GLU A 153 -5.77 3.94 18.77
C GLU A 153 -5.29 4.35 17.38
N TYR A 154 -5.56 3.53 16.38
CA TYR A 154 -5.40 3.91 14.99
C TYR A 154 -6.51 3.35 14.11
N THR A 155 -6.70 3.98 12.94
CA THR A 155 -7.55 3.47 11.87
C THR A 155 -6.78 3.44 10.56
N LEU A 156 -7.02 2.44 9.77
CA LEU A 156 -6.51 2.35 8.40
C LEU A 156 -7.65 1.95 7.48
N GLU A 157 -8.07 2.87 6.62
CA GLU A 157 -9.23 2.70 5.74
C GLU A 157 -8.86 3.00 4.29
N GLY A 158 -9.41 2.24 3.35
CA GLY A 158 -9.18 2.48 1.93
C GLY A 158 -9.60 1.31 1.05
N PRO A 159 -9.30 1.34 -0.25
CA PRO A 159 -9.66 0.28 -1.18
C PRO A 159 -9.21 -1.10 -0.68
N GLY A 160 -10.18 -2.00 -0.52
CA GLY A 160 -9.93 -3.38 -0.07
C GLY A 160 -9.66 -3.56 1.43
N LEU A 161 -9.69 -2.47 2.23
CA LEU A 161 -9.51 -2.52 3.67
C LEU A 161 -10.54 -1.62 4.38
N THR A 162 -11.22 -2.17 5.37
CA THR A 162 -11.94 -1.45 6.42
C THR A 162 -11.53 -2.09 7.74
N TRP A 163 -10.55 -1.50 8.43
CA TRP A 163 -10.06 -1.98 9.72
C TRP A 163 -10.26 -0.86 10.75
N ASN A 164 -11.14 -1.10 11.70
CA ASN A 164 -11.27 -0.30 12.92
C ASN A 164 -10.60 -1.09 14.05
N TYR A 165 -9.51 -0.58 14.60
CA TYR A 165 -8.85 -1.12 15.79
C TYR A 165 -8.89 -0.11 16.94
#